data_3207bbd7cd64049409b6cfe221ebb95d
#
_entry.id   3207bbd7cd64049409b6cfe221ebb95d
#
_cell.length_a   1.000
_cell.length_b   1.000
_cell.length_c   1.000
_cell.angle_alpha   90.00
_cell.angle_beta   90.00
_cell.angle_gamma   90.00
#
_symmetry.space_group_name_H-M   'P 1'
#
loop_
_entity.id
_entity.type
_entity.pdbx_description
1 polymer ?
#
loop_
_entity_poly.entity_id
_entity_poly.type
_entity_poly.pdbx_seq_one_letter_code
_entity_poly.pdbx_strand_id
1 'polypeptide(L)'
;MRAEYDVIVIGGGPNGLATAYQLSKRGKRTLVVEQFTFLNQSGSSAGVSRQFRIPYPQPYMVKFVLDSIPYWDELQSLTPRALMDKVGTLWFGDPDTKSTEGNIKAAELALNAEGVPYTKLTAKQIENEYHFKDLPSSYVGLFQRDGASIDLKLTQETLLGWNMKSPYVTLLEQTPVSGIRDSGGRFEVTTPQGRFTAEKLAIVAGPFVDSVVNLLGFYVRATYWNMASAFYKKTQPDIQYPTWFVFQDPVGQNGNQFYGFPEVSWNYPGYIRVASDFVIEPLASPSERTFVPNPEELAFTAQWVRDHMTGLEPVPEFTSTCLVALSTIPNKELIIDFAPAWVPRHKDIVLYATGWSGKFVPLMGRILSDLALDGKTSYNISHFQMGHKYFKRIGE
;
A
#
# COMPACT_ATOMS: atom_id res chain seq x y z
N MET A 1 3.97 -12.82 -35.98
CA MET A 1 2.81 -11.93 -35.71
C MET A 1 3.09 -11.21 -34.41
N ARG A 2 2.95 -9.88 -34.36
CA ARG A 2 3.04 -9.14 -33.09
C ARG A 2 1.81 -9.53 -32.24
N ALA A 3 2.02 -9.90 -30.98
CA ALA A 3 0.89 -10.18 -30.09
C ALA A 3 0.19 -8.85 -29.75
N GLU A 4 -1.10 -8.78 -30.02
CA GLU A 4 -1.93 -7.59 -29.80
C GLU A 4 -2.77 -7.78 -28.55
N TYR A 5 -2.78 -6.76 -27.68
CA TYR A 5 -3.54 -6.74 -26.44
C TYR A 5 -4.51 -5.55 -26.41
N ASP A 6 -5.55 -5.63 -25.62
CA ASP A 6 -6.42 -4.49 -25.36
C ASP A 6 -5.72 -3.54 -24.35
N VAL A 7 -5.09 -4.13 -23.31
CA VAL A 7 -4.36 -3.38 -22.28
C VAL A 7 -3.01 -4.05 -21.98
N ILE A 8 -1.95 -3.25 -21.85
CA ILE A 8 -0.70 -3.69 -21.21
C ILE A 8 -0.64 -3.09 -19.81
N VAL A 9 -0.54 -3.95 -18.79
CA VAL A 9 -0.31 -3.58 -17.38
C VAL A 9 1.20 -3.66 -17.11
N ILE A 10 1.81 -2.54 -16.75
CA ILE A 10 3.24 -2.43 -16.46
C ILE A 10 3.43 -2.42 -14.95
N GLY A 11 3.91 -3.55 -14.41
CA GLY A 11 4.08 -3.85 -12.99
C GLY A 11 3.18 -5.01 -12.54
N GLY A 12 3.80 -6.10 -12.08
CA GLY A 12 3.16 -7.34 -11.61
C GLY A 12 2.99 -7.41 -10.08
N GLY A 13 3.03 -6.27 -9.39
CA GLY A 13 2.68 -6.19 -7.97
C GLY A 13 1.20 -6.41 -7.72
N PRO A 14 0.74 -6.38 -6.45
CA PRO A 14 -0.65 -6.73 -6.10
C PRO A 14 -1.68 -5.86 -6.83
N ASN A 15 -1.45 -4.55 -6.99
CA ASN A 15 -2.37 -3.68 -7.73
C ASN A 15 -2.39 -3.98 -9.23
N GLY A 16 -1.25 -4.33 -9.84
CA GLY A 16 -1.19 -4.72 -11.24
C GLY A 16 -1.89 -6.05 -11.50
N LEU A 17 -1.66 -7.05 -10.64
CA LEU A 17 -2.37 -8.33 -10.69
C LEU A 17 -3.88 -8.16 -10.49
N ALA A 18 -4.32 -7.28 -9.58
CA ALA A 18 -5.73 -6.98 -9.38
C ALA A 18 -6.33 -6.24 -10.59
N THR A 19 -5.56 -5.37 -11.25
CA THR A 19 -5.98 -4.70 -12.50
C THR A 19 -6.18 -5.71 -13.61
N ALA A 20 -5.23 -6.63 -13.81
CA ALA A 20 -5.34 -7.69 -14.82
C ALA A 20 -6.52 -8.63 -14.52
N TYR A 21 -6.76 -8.97 -13.25
CA TYR A 21 -7.92 -9.73 -12.82
C TYR A 21 -9.23 -9.06 -13.24
N GLN A 22 -9.40 -7.78 -12.95
CA GLN A 22 -10.63 -7.05 -13.30
C GLN A 22 -10.79 -6.85 -14.82
N LEU A 23 -9.69 -6.63 -15.56
CA LEU A 23 -9.70 -6.57 -17.03
C LEU A 23 -10.12 -7.92 -17.63
N SER A 24 -9.59 -9.02 -17.10
CA SER A 24 -9.90 -10.37 -17.58
C SER A 24 -11.37 -10.75 -17.37
N LYS A 25 -11.98 -10.33 -16.26
CA LYS A 25 -13.42 -10.50 -16.01
C LYS A 25 -14.30 -9.79 -17.06
N ARG A 26 -13.75 -8.77 -17.70
CA ARG A 26 -14.39 -8.03 -18.81
C ARG A 26 -14.00 -8.57 -20.19
N GLY A 27 -13.34 -9.74 -20.24
CA GLY A 27 -12.94 -10.40 -21.47
C GLY A 27 -11.83 -9.67 -22.26
N LYS A 28 -11.03 -8.81 -21.59
CA LYS A 28 -10.00 -8.00 -22.24
C LYS A 28 -8.68 -8.74 -22.28
N ARG A 29 -8.10 -8.84 -23.49
CA ARG A 29 -6.75 -9.41 -23.68
C ARG A 29 -5.73 -8.50 -23.01
N THR A 30 -5.13 -8.99 -21.94
CA THR A 30 -4.25 -8.23 -21.06
C THR A 30 -2.86 -8.86 -21.02
N LEU A 31 -1.84 -8.06 -21.23
CA LEU A 31 -0.46 -8.43 -20.95
C LEU A 31 -0.03 -7.77 -19.65
N VAL A 32 0.49 -8.55 -18.71
CA VAL A 32 1.18 -8.05 -17.51
C VAL A 32 2.67 -8.25 -17.71
N VAL A 33 3.45 -7.18 -17.61
CA VAL A 33 4.92 -7.24 -17.60
C VAL A 33 5.46 -6.85 -16.25
N GLU A 34 6.30 -7.72 -15.66
CA GLU A 34 6.98 -7.51 -14.39
C GLU A 34 8.51 -7.52 -14.62
N GLN A 35 9.21 -6.50 -14.10
CA GLN A 35 10.66 -6.39 -14.29
C GLN A 35 11.46 -7.44 -13.50
N PHE A 36 10.93 -7.87 -12.37
CA PHE A 36 11.49 -8.95 -11.54
C PHE A 36 10.69 -10.24 -11.75
N THR A 37 10.74 -11.16 -10.80
CA THR A 37 9.79 -12.27 -10.72
C THR A 37 8.49 -11.81 -10.08
N PHE A 38 7.38 -12.52 -10.36
CA PHE A 38 6.17 -12.31 -9.57
C PHE A 38 6.44 -12.65 -8.09
N LEU A 39 5.73 -11.99 -7.18
CA LEU A 39 5.87 -12.15 -5.72
C LEU A 39 7.25 -11.75 -5.17
N ASN A 40 8.05 -11.00 -5.93
CA ASN A 40 9.35 -10.53 -5.49
C ASN A 40 9.25 -9.61 -4.26
N GLN A 41 10.38 -9.44 -3.57
CA GLN A 41 10.48 -8.62 -2.36
C GLN A 41 11.19 -7.27 -2.61
N SER A 42 11.36 -6.86 -3.88
CA SER A 42 12.13 -5.67 -4.24
C SER A 42 11.33 -4.36 -4.14
N GLY A 43 10.00 -4.42 -4.15
CA GLY A 43 9.12 -3.26 -4.14
C GLY A 43 8.37 -3.04 -2.82
N SER A 44 7.27 -2.30 -2.91
CA SER A 44 6.37 -2.01 -1.78
C SER A 44 5.55 -3.21 -1.31
N SER A 45 5.54 -4.31 -2.04
CA SER A 45 4.91 -5.57 -1.63
C SER A 45 5.84 -6.48 -0.81
N ALA A 46 7.04 -6.02 -0.47
CA ALA A 46 7.93 -6.72 0.45
C ALA A 46 7.30 -6.89 1.84
N GLY A 47 7.66 -8.00 2.49
CA GLY A 47 6.97 -8.47 3.70
C GLY A 47 5.61 -9.08 3.36
N VAL A 48 4.97 -9.71 4.34
CA VAL A 48 3.79 -10.56 4.08
C VAL A 48 2.51 -10.05 4.72
N SER A 49 2.55 -8.95 5.49
CA SER A 49 1.37 -8.42 6.18
C SER A 49 1.15 -6.94 5.88
N ARG A 50 -0.13 -6.53 5.78
CA ARG A 50 -0.57 -5.14 5.70
C ARG A 50 -1.77 -4.93 6.63
N GLN A 51 -1.94 -3.70 7.13
CA GLN A 51 -3.13 -3.37 7.92
C GLN A 51 -4.31 -3.11 6.99
N PHE A 52 -5.45 -3.73 7.29
CA PHE A 52 -6.75 -3.25 6.86
C PHE A 52 -7.31 -2.41 8.00
N ARG A 53 -7.43 -1.11 7.80
CA ARG A 53 -7.88 -0.17 8.82
C ARG A 53 -8.92 0.77 8.24
N ILE A 54 -10.02 1.00 8.95
CA ILE A 54 -11.07 1.92 8.54
C ILE A 54 -10.82 3.35 9.03
N PRO A 55 -10.25 3.57 10.25
CA PRO A 55 -9.95 4.92 10.71
C PRO A 55 -9.02 5.67 9.76
N TYR A 56 -9.40 6.89 9.43
CA TYR A 56 -8.63 7.90 8.71
C TYR A 56 -9.10 9.29 9.14
N PRO A 57 -8.22 10.31 9.14
CA PRO A 57 -8.61 11.68 9.46
C PRO A 57 -9.46 12.34 8.36
N GLN A 58 -9.50 11.79 7.16
CA GLN A 58 -10.29 12.32 6.04
C GLN A 58 -11.52 11.42 5.79
N PRO A 59 -12.75 11.98 5.78
CA PRO A 59 -13.96 11.20 5.50
C PRO A 59 -13.92 10.46 4.16
N TYR A 60 -13.39 11.09 3.10
CA TYR A 60 -13.28 10.42 1.80
C TYR A 60 -12.37 9.19 1.82
N MET A 61 -11.35 9.15 2.71
CA MET A 61 -10.50 7.96 2.89
C MET A 61 -11.24 6.85 3.64
N VAL A 62 -12.03 7.20 4.68
CA VAL A 62 -12.92 6.25 5.36
C VAL A 62 -13.87 5.63 4.34
N LYS A 63 -14.55 6.46 3.55
CA LYS A 63 -15.43 6.01 2.47
C LYS A 63 -14.72 5.09 1.48
N PHE A 64 -13.49 5.43 1.08
CA PHE A 64 -12.70 4.63 0.15
C PHE A 64 -12.32 3.25 0.70
N VAL A 65 -12.09 3.14 2.02
CA VAL A 65 -11.92 1.84 2.69
C VAL A 65 -13.23 1.05 2.66
N LEU A 66 -14.36 1.66 3.01
CA LEU A 66 -15.66 1.01 2.98
C LEU A 66 -16.00 0.51 1.56
N ASP A 67 -15.72 1.30 0.55
CA ASP A 67 -15.90 0.92 -0.86
C ASP A 67 -15.01 -0.27 -1.29
N SER A 68 -13.92 -0.54 -0.56
CA SER A 68 -13.04 -1.67 -0.86
C SER A 68 -13.55 -3.01 -0.30
N ILE A 69 -14.43 -3.01 0.70
CA ILE A 69 -14.91 -4.22 1.40
C ILE A 69 -15.54 -5.24 0.43
N PRO A 70 -16.49 -4.87 -0.44
CA PRO A 70 -17.10 -5.83 -1.37
C PRO A 70 -16.09 -6.50 -2.30
N TYR A 71 -15.01 -5.81 -2.66
CA TYR A 71 -13.95 -6.35 -3.50
C TYR A 71 -13.02 -7.29 -2.74
N TRP A 72 -12.83 -7.06 -1.44
CA TRP A 72 -12.16 -8.02 -0.58
C TRP A 72 -12.98 -9.29 -0.40
N ASP A 73 -14.31 -9.16 -0.24
CA ASP A 73 -15.22 -10.31 -0.16
C ASP A 73 -15.23 -11.11 -1.47
N GLU A 74 -15.21 -10.41 -2.61
CA GLU A 74 -15.07 -11.05 -3.92
C GLU A 74 -13.75 -11.83 -4.01
N LEU A 75 -12.62 -11.20 -3.65
CA LEU A 75 -11.32 -11.84 -3.70
C LEU A 75 -11.23 -13.03 -2.73
N GLN A 76 -11.82 -12.91 -1.53
CA GLN A 76 -11.91 -14.00 -0.55
C GLN A 76 -12.63 -15.23 -1.12
N SER A 77 -13.63 -15.04 -1.97
CA SER A 77 -14.37 -16.15 -2.60
C SER A 77 -13.51 -17.02 -3.54
N LEU A 78 -12.35 -16.55 -3.95
CA LEU A 78 -11.44 -17.25 -4.85
C LEU A 78 -10.47 -18.22 -4.13
N THR A 79 -10.43 -18.17 -2.81
CA THR A 79 -9.54 -19.01 -1.99
C THR A 79 -10.23 -19.48 -0.71
N PRO A 80 -10.01 -20.74 -0.29
CA PRO A 80 -10.55 -21.23 0.99
C PRO A 80 -9.78 -20.71 2.21
N ARG A 81 -8.56 -20.16 2.01
CA ARG A 81 -7.75 -19.59 3.08
C ARG A 81 -8.16 -18.15 3.35
N ALA A 82 -8.19 -17.76 4.62
CA ALA A 82 -8.52 -16.37 4.99
C ALA A 82 -7.45 -15.39 4.48
N LEU A 83 -7.88 -14.39 3.71
CA LEU A 83 -7.02 -13.30 3.25
C LEU A 83 -6.76 -12.26 4.33
N MET A 84 -7.60 -12.22 5.36
CA MET A 84 -7.51 -11.29 6.48
C MET A 84 -7.76 -12.00 7.81
N ASP A 85 -6.96 -11.64 8.80
CA ASP A 85 -7.21 -11.95 10.19
C ASP A 85 -7.87 -10.73 10.86
N LYS A 86 -9.14 -10.86 11.24
CA LYS A 86 -9.97 -9.77 11.80
C LYS A 86 -9.72 -9.65 13.31
N VAL A 87 -8.76 -8.84 13.67
CA VAL A 87 -8.30 -8.62 15.06
C VAL A 87 -8.68 -7.25 15.62
N GLY A 88 -9.35 -6.43 14.81
CA GLY A 88 -9.58 -5.02 15.11
C GLY A 88 -8.38 -4.13 14.84
N THR A 89 -8.63 -2.83 14.89
CA THR A 89 -7.62 -1.78 14.76
C THR A 89 -7.76 -0.79 15.91
N LEU A 90 -6.67 -0.54 16.63
CA LEU A 90 -6.57 0.47 17.68
C LEU A 90 -5.73 1.65 17.17
N TRP A 91 -6.36 2.81 17.04
CA TRP A 91 -5.68 4.09 16.85
C TRP A 91 -5.67 4.83 18.16
N PHE A 92 -4.51 5.22 18.66
CA PHE A 92 -4.41 5.90 19.94
C PHE A 92 -3.25 6.90 19.99
N GLY A 93 -3.21 7.73 21.02
CA GLY A 93 -2.15 8.69 21.25
C GLY A 93 -2.67 10.05 21.71
N ASP A 94 -1.86 11.07 21.52
CA ASP A 94 -2.25 12.44 21.81
C ASP A 94 -3.33 12.90 20.83
N PRO A 95 -4.50 13.35 21.34
CA PRO A 95 -5.61 13.75 20.46
C PRO A 95 -5.31 15.00 19.61
N ASP A 96 -4.37 15.83 20.03
CA ASP A 96 -4.04 17.13 19.41
C ASP A 96 -2.74 17.10 18.59
N THR A 97 -2.03 15.96 18.56
CA THR A 97 -0.81 15.78 17.76
C THR A 97 -1.06 16.13 16.30
N LYS A 98 -0.13 16.88 15.72
CA LYS A 98 -0.11 17.23 14.29
C LYS A 98 0.88 16.32 13.56
N SER A 99 0.38 15.23 13.01
CA SER A 99 1.18 14.35 12.18
C SER A 99 0.77 14.41 10.70
N THR A 100 1.64 13.92 9.83
CA THR A 100 1.32 13.79 8.39
C THR A 100 0.20 12.77 8.13
N GLU A 101 -0.01 11.81 9.05
CA GLU A 101 -1.10 10.82 9.00
C GLU A 101 -2.39 11.36 9.65
N GLY A 102 -2.38 12.57 10.20
CA GLY A 102 -3.50 13.20 10.88
C GLY A 102 -3.44 13.05 12.40
N ASN A 103 -4.59 13.02 13.06
CA ASN A 103 -4.71 12.87 14.51
C ASN A 103 -5.99 12.14 14.89
N ILE A 104 -6.10 11.76 16.16
CA ILE A 104 -7.23 10.99 16.71
C ILE A 104 -8.55 11.77 16.62
N LYS A 105 -8.56 13.08 16.89
CA LYS A 105 -9.78 13.90 16.77
C LYS A 105 -10.33 13.93 15.36
N ALA A 106 -9.47 14.12 14.36
CA ALA A 106 -9.88 14.14 12.97
C ALA A 106 -10.41 12.77 12.53
N ALA A 107 -9.76 11.68 12.98
CA ALA A 107 -10.23 10.33 12.70
C ALA A 107 -11.60 10.04 13.34
N GLU A 108 -11.82 10.49 14.58
CA GLU A 108 -13.12 10.39 15.26
C GLU A 108 -14.23 11.12 14.47
N LEU A 109 -13.96 12.33 14.04
CA LEU A 109 -14.91 13.11 13.23
C LEU A 109 -15.20 12.43 11.89
N ALA A 110 -14.20 11.87 11.22
CA ALA A 110 -14.37 11.19 9.96
C ALA A 110 -15.19 9.89 10.11
N LEU A 111 -14.93 9.09 11.14
CA LEU A 111 -15.72 7.88 11.44
C LEU A 111 -17.18 8.22 11.72
N ASN A 112 -17.45 9.29 12.51
CA ASN A 112 -18.79 9.75 12.78
C ASN A 112 -19.51 10.23 11.49
N ALA A 113 -18.82 10.97 10.63
CA ALA A 113 -19.36 11.45 9.37
C ALA A 113 -19.80 10.33 8.44
N GLU A 114 -19.05 9.21 8.44
CA GLU A 114 -19.34 8.03 7.61
C GLU A 114 -20.18 6.96 8.34
N GLY A 115 -20.63 7.23 9.57
CA GLY A 115 -21.47 6.32 10.35
C GLY A 115 -20.75 5.02 10.78
N VAL A 116 -19.42 5.04 10.89
CA VAL A 116 -18.62 3.87 11.26
C VAL A 116 -18.57 3.74 12.78
N PRO A 117 -19.02 2.62 13.36
CA PRO A 117 -18.97 2.41 14.81
C PRO A 117 -17.53 2.19 15.30
N TYR A 118 -17.22 2.74 16.46
CA TYR A 118 -15.96 2.55 17.17
C TYR A 118 -16.17 2.61 18.68
N THR A 119 -15.21 2.10 19.44
CA THR A 119 -15.16 2.26 20.89
C THR A 119 -14.09 3.29 21.26
N LYS A 120 -14.47 4.33 22.01
CA LYS A 120 -13.52 5.32 22.52
C LYS A 120 -12.92 4.83 23.84
N LEU A 121 -11.61 4.95 23.98
CA LEU A 121 -10.85 4.41 25.09
C LEU A 121 -9.99 5.51 25.73
N THR A 122 -9.84 5.44 27.03
CA THR A 122 -8.84 6.19 27.78
C THR A 122 -7.50 5.45 27.77
N ALA A 123 -6.40 6.14 28.08
CA ALA A 123 -5.07 5.52 28.23
C ALA A 123 -5.11 4.29 29.16
N LYS A 124 -5.80 4.42 30.32
CA LYS A 124 -5.93 3.33 31.28
C LYS A 124 -6.67 2.11 30.76
N GLN A 125 -7.70 2.30 29.94
CA GLN A 125 -8.41 1.20 29.28
C GLN A 125 -7.53 0.52 28.22
N ILE A 126 -6.76 1.32 27.45
CA ILE A 126 -5.80 0.79 26.48
C ILE A 126 -4.73 -0.08 27.18
N GLU A 127 -4.18 0.39 28.29
CA GLU A 127 -3.21 -0.38 29.08
C GLU A 127 -3.81 -1.69 29.61
N ASN A 128 -5.02 -1.66 30.13
CA ASN A 128 -5.65 -2.83 30.71
C ASN A 128 -6.10 -3.87 29.69
N GLU A 129 -6.51 -3.45 28.49
CA GLU A 129 -7.17 -4.32 27.50
C GLU A 129 -6.23 -4.78 26.38
N TYR A 130 -5.16 -3.99 26.07
CA TYR A 130 -4.35 -4.20 24.86
C TYR A 130 -2.85 -4.36 25.12
N HIS A 131 -2.44 -4.67 26.35
CA HIS A 131 -1.04 -4.94 26.71
C HIS A 131 -0.05 -3.79 26.50
N PHE A 132 -0.53 -2.55 26.51
CA PHE A 132 0.32 -1.37 26.58
C PHE A 132 0.58 -0.97 28.04
N LYS A 133 1.57 -0.12 28.28
CA LYS A 133 1.92 0.40 29.62
C LYS A 133 2.49 1.81 29.55
N ASP A 134 2.49 2.47 30.69
CA ASP A 134 3.11 3.79 30.89
C ASP A 134 2.73 4.82 29.83
N LEU A 135 1.47 4.76 29.36
CA LEU A 135 0.92 5.71 28.42
C LEU A 135 0.60 7.05 29.13
N PRO A 136 0.89 8.21 28.50
CA PRO A 136 0.44 9.48 29.00
C PRO A 136 -1.08 9.49 29.27
N SER A 137 -1.50 9.99 30.41
CA SER A 137 -2.92 10.00 30.82
C SER A 137 -3.83 10.81 29.90
N SER A 138 -3.25 11.72 29.09
CA SER A 138 -3.93 12.49 28.06
C SER A 138 -4.28 11.68 26.79
N TYR A 139 -3.67 10.49 26.60
CA TYR A 139 -3.92 9.69 25.42
C TYR A 139 -5.35 9.17 25.39
N VAL A 140 -5.90 9.17 24.20
CA VAL A 140 -7.19 8.59 23.88
C VAL A 140 -7.03 7.57 22.75
N GLY A 141 -7.94 6.61 22.68
CA GLY A 141 -7.95 5.60 21.63
C GLY A 141 -9.31 5.46 20.97
N LEU A 142 -9.28 5.01 19.72
CA LEU A 142 -10.43 4.59 18.93
C LEU A 142 -10.19 3.13 18.52
N PHE A 143 -10.95 2.21 19.07
CA PHE A 143 -10.93 0.82 18.66
C PHE A 143 -12.04 0.55 17.65
N GLN A 144 -11.67 0.09 16.47
CA GLN A 144 -12.59 -0.26 15.39
C GLN A 144 -12.45 -1.77 15.10
N ARG A 145 -13.52 -2.51 15.36
CA ARG A 145 -13.51 -3.99 15.41
C ARG A 145 -13.28 -4.69 14.06
N ASP A 146 -13.62 -4.03 12.94
CA ASP A 146 -13.51 -4.62 11.60
C ASP A 146 -12.12 -4.47 10.98
N GLY A 147 -11.18 -3.86 11.72
CA GLY A 147 -9.77 -3.83 11.37
C GLY A 147 -9.16 -5.24 11.29
N ALA A 148 -8.16 -5.40 10.44
CA ALA A 148 -7.56 -6.71 10.19
C ALA A 148 -6.07 -6.63 9.82
N SER A 149 -5.39 -7.75 9.94
CA SER A 149 -4.11 -8.00 9.29
C SER A 149 -4.35 -8.74 7.97
N ILE A 150 -3.89 -8.16 6.86
CA ILE A 150 -3.99 -8.75 5.51
C ILE A 150 -2.81 -9.70 5.29
N ASP A 151 -3.06 -10.94 4.86
CA ASP A 151 -2.05 -11.81 4.25
C ASP A 151 -1.78 -11.32 2.82
N LEU A 152 -0.79 -10.43 2.69
CA LEU A 152 -0.45 -9.84 1.40
C LEU A 152 0.12 -10.87 0.43
N LYS A 153 0.86 -11.86 0.93
CA LYS A 153 1.41 -12.94 0.11
C LYS A 153 0.30 -13.78 -0.48
N LEU A 154 -0.62 -14.25 0.35
CA LEU A 154 -1.79 -15.03 -0.11
C LEU A 154 -2.67 -14.22 -1.06
N THR A 155 -2.85 -12.92 -0.80
CA THR A 155 -3.56 -12.00 -1.70
C THR A 155 -2.95 -11.99 -3.09
N GLN A 156 -1.63 -11.86 -3.17
CA GLN A 156 -0.90 -11.87 -4.45
C GLN A 156 -0.92 -13.26 -5.11
N GLU A 157 -0.73 -14.33 -4.35
CA GLU A 157 -0.81 -15.72 -4.85
C GLU A 157 -2.19 -16.03 -5.44
N THR A 158 -3.26 -15.56 -4.78
CA THR A 158 -4.64 -15.74 -5.25
C THR A 158 -4.88 -15.01 -6.57
N LEU A 159 -4.47 -13.74 -6.66
CA LEU A 159 -4.59 -12.96 -7.88
C LEU A 159 -3.73 -13.53 -9.02
N LEU A 160 -2.49 -13.91 -8.73
CA LEU A 160 -1.59 -14.53 -9.70
C LEU A 160 -2.16 -15.85 -10.23
N GLY A 161 -2.60 -16.72 -9.32
CA GLY A 161 -3.19 -18.01 -9.67
C GLY A 161 -4.47 -17.90 -10.51
N TRP A 162 -5.29 -16.88 -10.28
CA TRP A 162 -6.42 -16.57 -11.14
C TRP A 162 -5.97 -16.09 -12.52
N ASN A 163 -5.05 -15.14 -12.58
CA ASN A 163 -4.55 -14.59 -13.84
C ASN A 163 -3.87 -15.65 -14.71
N MET A 164 -3.13 -16.60 -14.10
CA MET A 164 -2.50 -17.74 -14.81
C MET A 164 -3.52 -18.66 -15.47
N LYS A 165 -4.71 -18.78 -14.91
CA LYS A 165 -5.79 -19.64 -15.46
C LYS A 165 -6.67 -18.91 -16.45
N SER A 166 -6.60 -17.59 -16.52
CA SER A 166 -7.44 -16.79 -17.42
C SER A 166 -6.96 -16.89 -18.86
N PRO A 167 -7.82 -17.20 -19.83
CA PRO A 167 -7.46 -17.21 -21.26
C PRO A 167 -7.21 -15.80 -21.81
N TYR A 168 -7.52 -14.76 -21.04
CA TYR A 168 -7.37 -13.36 -21.41
C TYR A 168 -6.09 -12.71 -20.90
N VAL A 169 -5.32 -13.38 -20.03
CA VAL A 169 -4.13 -12.79 -19.41
C VAL A 169 -2.86 -13.51 -19.86
N THR A 170 -1.90 -12.73 -20.31
CA THR A 170 -0.52 -13.17 -20.53
C THR A 170 0.35 -12.54 -19.44
N LEU A 171 1.16 -13.34 -18.77
CA LEU A 171 2.04 -12.93 -17.67
C LEU A 171 3.50 -13.10 -18.11
N LEU A 172 4.30 -12.03 -18.04
CA LEU A 172 5.73 -12.07 -18.33
C LEU A 172 6.49 -11.48 -17.15
N GLU A 173 7.34 -12.27 -16.54
CA GLU A 173 8.30 -11.85 -15.52
C GLU A 173 9.70 -11.64 -16.10
N GLN A 174 10.59 -11.01 -15.34
CA GLN A 174 11.93 -10.63 -15.80
C GLN A 174 11.90 -9.83 -17.12
N THR A 175 10.87 -8.98 -17.23
CA THR A 175 10.53 -8.27 -18.46
C THR A 175 10.47 -6.75 -18.21
N PRO A 176 11.62 -6.09 -17.94
CA PRO A 176 11.66 -4.64 -17.80
C PRO A 176 11.26 -3.95 -19.11
N VAL A 177 10.46 -2.88 -19.00
CA VAL A 177 10.11 -2.04 -20.13
C VAL A 177 11.24 -1.06 -20.42
N SER A 178 11.73 -1.05 -21.65
CA SER A 178 12.82 -0.17 -22.12
C SER A 178 12.38 0.89 -23.12
N GLY A 179 11.14 0.86 -23.60
CA GLY A 179 10.61 1.84 -24.52
C GLY A 179 9.09 1.79 -24.63
N ILE A 180 8.49 2.96 -24.78
CA ILE A 180 7.06 3.13 -25.04
C ILE A 180 6.91 4.16 -26.15
N ARG A 181 6.18 3.84 -27.22
CA ARG A 181 5.90 4.77 -28.30
C ARG A 181 4.50 4.58 -28.88
N ASP A 182 3.91 5.63 -29.40
CA ASP A 182 2.71 5.54 -30.22
C ASP A 182 3.08 4.97 -31.61
N SER A 183 2.34 3.99 -32.07
CA SER A 183 2.54 3.32 -33.35
C SER A 183 1.20 3.12 -34.04
N GLY A 184 0.73 4.16 -34.72
CA GLY A 184 -0.48 4.08 -35.54
C GLY A 184 -1.76 3.84 -34.75
N GLY A 185 -1.90 4.54 -33.61
CA GLY A 185 -3.10 4.43 -32.76
C GLY A 185 -3.04 3.30 -31.71
N ARG A 186 -1.91 2.62 -31.56
CA ARG A 186 -1.61 1.67 -30.51
C ARG A 186 -0.27 2.02 -29.86
N PHE A 187 -0.12 1.71 -28.59
CA PHE A 187 1.17 1.76 -27.92
C PHE A 187 2.00 0.54 -28.30
N GLU A 188 3.25 0.76 -28.69
CA GLU A 188 4.25 -0.29 -28.77
C GLU A 188 5.15 -0.20 -27.53
N VAL A 189 5.18 -1.29 -26.76
CA VAL A 189 6.01 -1.45 -25.57
C VAL A 189 7.18 -2.36 -25.92
N THR A 190 8.41 -1.87 -25.72
CA THR A 190 9.66 -2.60 -26.00
C THR A 190 10.18 -3.22 -24.72
N THR A 191 10.53 -4.49 -24.77
CA THR A 191 11.10 -5.27 -23.68
C THR A 191 12.20 -6.20 -24.19
N PRO A 192 13.03 -6.82 -23.33
CA PRO A 192 13.98 -7.85 -23.76
C PRO A 192 13.35 -9.07 -24.42
N GLN A 193 12.09 -9.37 -24.09
CA GLN A 193 11.34 -10.51 -24.66
C GLN A 193 10.64 -10.17 -25.98
N GLY A 194 10.77 -8.92 -26.47
CA GLY A 194 10.20 -8.49 -27.72
C GLY A 194 9.37 -7.21 -27.61
N ARG A 195 8.59 -6.96 -28.66
CA ARG A 195 7.71 -5.79 -28.77
C ARG A 195 6.26 -6.23 -28.74
N PHE A 196 5.48 -5.61 -27.89
CA PHE A 196 4.07 -5.87 -27.70
C PHE A 196 3.26 -4.62 -28.00
N THR A 197 2.03 -4.79 -28.50
CA THR A 197 1.16 -3.64 -28.82
C THR A 197 -0.15 -3.72 -28.06
N ALA A 198 -0.62 -2.55 -27.59
CA ALA A 198 -1.91 -2.43 -26.91
C ALA A 198 -2.63 -1.12 -27.27
N GLU A 199 -3.95 -1.11 -27.05
CA GLU A 199 -4.75 0.11 -27.19
C GLU A 199 -4.56 1.05 -26.01
N LYS A 200 -4.38 0.48 -24.81
CA LYS A 200 -4.28 1.19 -23.53
C LYS A 200 -3.08 0.69 -22.72
N LEU A 201 -2.59 1.57 -21.84
CA LEU A 201 -1.58 1.24 -20.85
C LEU A 201 -2.13 1.45 -19.43
N ALA A 202 -1.82 0.54 -18.52
CA ALA A 202 -2.00 0.72 -17.09
C ALA A 202 -0.62 0.65 -16.40
N ILE A 203 -0.10 1.79 -15.95
CA ILE A 203 1.21 1.88 -15.29
C ILE A 203 1.01 1.73 -13.80
N VAL A 204 1.46 0.59 -13.25
CA VAL A 204 1.25 0.16 -11.85
C VAL A 204 2.59 -0.32 -11.26
N ALA A 205 3.67 0.38 -11.62
CA ALA A 205 5.06 -0.03 -11.35
C ALA A 205 5.52 0.26 -9.88
N GLY A 206 4.60 0.70 -9.01
CA GLY A 206 4.91 0.98 -7.60
C GLY A 206 6.05 1.99 -7.44
N PRO A 207 7.06 1.73 -6.58
CA PRO A 207 8.18 2.65 -6.40
C PRO A 207 9.01 2.89 -7.66
N PHE A 208 8.93 2.00 -8.64
CA PHE A 208 9.66 2.10 -9.92
C PHE A 208 8.87 2.84 -11.01
N VAL A 209 7.82 3.57 -10.63
CA VAL A 209 6.95 4.28 -11.59
C VAL A 209 7.75 5.22 -12.48
N ASP A 210 8.73 5.94 -11.96
CA ASP A 210 9.54 6.90 -12.71
C ASP A 210 10.37 6.23 -13.81
N SER A 211 10.87 5.02 -13.61
CA SER A 211 11.59 4.29 -14.66
C SER A 211 10.71 3.98 -15.87
N VAL A 212 9.40 3.94 -15.70
CA VAL A 212 8.42 3.72 -16.78
C VAL A 212 7.93 5.05 -17.37
N VAL A 213 7.50 5.99 -16.52
CA VAL A 213 6.91 7.24 -17.03
C VAL A 213 7.96 8.18 -17.64
N ASN A 214 9.23 8.03 -17.28
CA ASN A 214 10.34 8.73 -17.95
C ASN A 214 10.42 8.40 -19.45
N LEU A 215 10.02 7.20 -19.86
CA LEU A 215 9.92 6.80 -21.28
C LEU A 215 8.82 7.58 -22.02
N LEU A 216 7.92 8.23 -21.30
CA LEU A 216 6.85 9.09 -21.81
C LEU A 216 7.15 10.58 -21.63
N GLY A 217 8.36 10.94 -21.14
CA GLY A 217 8.84 12.31 -21.03
C GLY A 217 8.40 13.06 -19.76
N PHE A 218 8.01 12.35 -18.71
CA PHE A 218 7.67 12.97 -17.42
C PHE A 218 8.12 12.11 -16.23
N TYR A 219 8.03 12.65 -15.02
CA TYR A 219 8.26 11.93 -13.78
C TYR A 219 7.23 12.31 -12.72
N VAL A 220 7.06 11.41 -11.72
CA VAL A 220 6.18 11.60 -10.57
C VAL A 220 6.98 12.19 -9.41
N ARG A 221 6.46 13.21 -8.73
CA ARG A 221 7.09 13.74 -7.53
C ARG A 221 6.85 12.81 -6.34
N ALA A 222 7.78 11.93 -6.10
CA ALA A 222 7.73 11.00 -4.99
C ALA A 222 8.95 11.10 -4.08
N THR A 223 8.75 10.75 -2.81
CA THR A 223 9.81 10.50 -1.84
C THR A 223 9.86 8.99 -1.59
N TYR A 224 11.05 8.43 -1.52
CA TYR A 224 11.24 6.99 -1.33
C TYR A 224 11.71 6.71 0.10
N TRP A 225 11.04 5.76 0.74
CA TRP A 225 11.37 5.34 2.10
C TRP A 225 11.73 3.87 2.13
N ASN A 226 12.85 3.54 2.80
CA ASN A 226 13.23 2.17 3.13
C ASN A 226 12.77 1.86 4.55
N MET A 227 11.48 1.54 4.73
CA MET A 227 10.86 1.38 6.04
C MET A 227 11.35 0.15 6.78
N ALA A 228 11.82 0.35 8.00
CA ALA A 228 12.21 -0.72 8.90
C ALA A 228 11.01 -1.39 9.59
N SER A 229 11.12 -2.66 9.87
CA SER A 229 10.20 -3.41 10.74
C SER A 229 10.99 -4.39 11.60
N ALA A 230 10.55 -4.60 12.84
CA ALA A 230 11.14 -5.48 13.82
C ALA A 230 10.10 -6.46 14.36
N PHE A 231 10.53 -7.70 14.68
CA PHE A 231 9.69 -8.77 15.18
C PHE A 231 10.14 -9.16 16.59
N TYR A 232 9.24 -8.99 17.54
CA TYR A 232 9.46 -9.20 18.96
C TYR A 232 8.77 -10.48 19.40
N LYS A 233 9.53 -11.38 20.04
CA LYS A 233 9.00 -12.65 20.55
C LYS A 233 8.06 -12.40 21.72
N LYS A 234 6.90 -13.05 21.70
CA LYS A 234 5.97 -13.06 22.84
C LYS A 234 6.58 -13.85 24.00
N THR A 235 6.45 -13.31 25.22
CA THR A 235 6.88 -14.01 26.44
C THR A 235 5.83 -15.00 26.95
N GLN A 236 4.55 -14.83 26.52
CA GLN A 236 3.42 -15.68 26.87
C GLN A 236 2.51 -15.88 25.65
N PRO A 237 1.97 -17.09 25.44
CA PRO A 237 1.17 -17.42 24.26
C PRO A 237 -0.16 -16.64 24.15
N ASP A 238 -0.75 -16.30 25.29
CA ASP A 238 -2.07 -15.64 25.40
C ASP A 238 -2.05 -14.14 25.10
N ILE A 239 -0.87 -13.52 24.99
CA ILE A 239 -0.74 -12.11 24.65
C ILE A 239 -1.21 -11.88 23.22
N GLN A 240 -2.21 -11.01 23.07
CA GLN A 240 -2.78 -10.63 21.79
C GLN A 240 -2.77 -9.10 21.63
N TYR A 241 -2.31 -8.65 20.49
CA TYR A 241 -2.42 -7.26 20.05
C TYR A 241 -3.38 -7.16 18.88
N PRO A 242 -4.19 -6.08 18.74
CA PRO A 242 -4.84 -5.77 17.47
C PRO A 242 -3.81 -5.27 16.46
N THR A 243 -4.21 -4.90 15.26
CA THR A 243 -3.43 -3.93 14.51
C THR A 243 -3.54 -2.58 15.20
N TRP A 244 -2.46 -1.80 15.25
CA TRP A 244 -2.49 -0.54 15.98
C TRP A 244 -1.60 0.53 15.34
N PHE A 245 -1.88 1.78 15.68
CA PHE A 245 -1.09 2.94 15.33
C PHE A 245 -1.12 3.96 16.49
N VAL A 246 0.04 4.50 16.86
CA VAL A 246 0.16 5.52 17.89
C VAL A 246 0.56 6.86 17.29
N PHE A 247 -0.15 7.91 17.70
CA PHE A 247 0.09 9.30 17.31
C PHE A 247 0.74 10.05 18.45
N GLN A 248 1.96 10.49 18.24
CA GLN A 248 2.77 11.21 19.23
C GLN A 248 3.45 12.40 18.58
N ASP A 249 3.79 13.40 19.38
CA ASP A 249 4.56 14.54 18.91
C ASP A 249 5.96 14.11 18.45
N PRO A 250 6.49 14.69 17.38
CA PRO A 250 7.84 14.41 16.91
C PRO A 250 8.89 14.63 17.99
N VAL A 251 9.92 13.79 18.01
CA VAL A 251 11.12 13.95 18.87
C VAL A 251 12.28 14.33 17.97
N GLY A 252 12.70 15.60 18.04
CA GLY A 252 13.71 16.14 17.15
C GLY A 252 13.23 16.11 15.69
N GLN A 253 13.98 15.42 14.83
CA GLN A 253 13.60 15.21 13.42
C GLN A 253 12.80 13.92 13.18
N ASN A 254 12.64 13.07 14.21
CA ASN A 254 11.92 11.82 14.11
C ASN A 254 10.42 12.05 14.18
N GLY A 255 9.64 11.32 13.37
CA GLY A 255 8.20 11.40 13.36
C GLY A 255 7.53 10.89 14.63
N ASN A 256 8.25 10.13 15.47
CA ASN A 256 7.78 9.57 16.75
C ASN A 256 6.43 8.85 16.64
N GLN A 257 6.20 8.16 15.53
CA GLN A 257 4.97 7.41 15.28
C GLN A 257 5.31 5.96 15.02
N PHE A 258 4.52 5.07 15.61
CA PHE A 258 4.74 3.63 15.53
C PHE A 258 3.45 2.92 15.19
N TYR A 259 3.60 1.78 14.58
CA TYR A 259 2.47 0.90 14.29
C TYR A 259 2.85 -0.56 14.48
N GLY A 260 1.87 -1.39 14.73
CA GLY A 260 2.11 -2.81 14.93
C GLY A 260 1.04 -3.71 14.37
N PHE A 261 1.41 -4.98 14.32
CA PHE A 261 0.59 -6.08 13.88
C PHE A 261 0.47 -7.11 14.98
N PRO A 262 -0.63 -7.86 15.05
CA PRO A 262 -0.75 -9.03 15.89
C PRO A 262 0.25 -10.10 15.46
N GLU A 263 0.35 -11.16 16.26
CA GLU A 263 0.81 -12.44 15.77
C GLU A 263 -0.09 -12.91 14.65
N VAL A 264 0.52 -13.38 13.54
CA VAL A 264 -0.21 -13.98 12.43
C VAL A 264 0.42 -15.33 12.07
N SER A 265 -0.40 -16.32 11.75
CA SER A 265 0.07 -17.68 11.50
C SER A 265 0.95 -17.83 10.25
N TRP A 266 0.88 -16.88 9.33
CA TRP A 266 1.62 -16.88 8.06
C TRP A 266 2.94 -16.10 8.09
N ASN A 267 3.30 -15.47 9.23
CA ASN A 267 4.51 -14.66 9.34
C ASN A 267 5.07 -14.66 10.74
N TYR A 268 6.07 -15.47 10.99
CA TYR A 268 6.73 -15.62 12.30
C TYR A 268 5.72 -15.83 13.45
N PRO A 269 5.06 -17.00 13.53
CA PRO A 269 4.19 -17.34 14.66
C PRO A 269 4.92 -17.18 16.00
N GLY A 270 4.26 -16.61 17.00
CA GLY A 270 4.85 -16.27 18.29
C GLY A 270 5.50 -14.89 18.36
N TYR A 271 5.43 -14.09 17.28
CA TYR A 271 6.05 -12.76 17.23
C TYR A 271 5.03 -11.67 16.91
N ILE A 272 5.25 -10.51 17.52
CA ILE A 272 4.55 -9.26 17.24
C ILE A 272 5.46 -8.40 16.37
N ARG A 273 4.95 -7.90 15.25
CA ARG A 273 5.67 -6.98 14.39
C ARG A 273 5.41 -5.55 14.81
N VAL A 274 6.48 -4.77 15.03
CA VAL A 274 6.42 -3.33 15.30
C VAL A 274 7.31 -2.59 14.30
N ALA A 275 6.88 -1.41 13.87
CA ALA A 275 7.62 -0.56 12.95
C ALA A 275 7.37 0.91 13.27
N SER A 276 8.32 1.77 12.91
CA SER A 276 8.12 3.22 12.86
C SER A 276 7.38 3.62 11.58
N ASP A 277 6.54 4.66 11.66
CA ASP A 277 5.91 5.28 10.48
C ASP A 277 6.68 6.53 10.03
N PHE A 278 7.98 6.46 10.10
CA PHE A 278 8.91 7.47 9.61
C PHE A 278 10.22 6.80 9.21
N VAL A 279 11.03 7.53 8.44
CA VAL A 279 12.43 7.20 8.17
C VAL A 279 13.29 8.39 8.53
N ILE A 280 14.52 8.13 8.99
CA ILE A 280 15.49 9.17 9.32
C ILE A 280 16.02 9.81 8.05
N GLU A 281 16.35 8.98 7.06
CA GLU A 281 16.87 9.42 5.77
C GLU A 281 16.08 8.83 4.62
N PRO A 282 15.34 9.64 3.84
CA PRO A 282 14.73 9.21 2.59
C PRO A 282 15.79 8.79 1.57
N LEU A 283 15.46 7.82 0.72
CA LEU A 283 16.30 7.42 -0.42
C LEU A 283 16.16 8.44 -1.56
N ALA A 284 17.24 8.67 -2.30
CA ALA A 284 17.18 9.48 -3.52
C ALA A 284 16.49 8.73 -4.66
N SER A 285 16.58 7.39 -4.67
CA SER A 285 15.92 6.56 -5.69
C SER A 285 15.56 5.16 -5.15
N PRO A 286 14.63 4.44 -5.79
CA PRO A 286 14.31 3.06 -5.43
C PRO A 286 15.48 2.09 -5.51
N SER A 287 16.49 2.38 -6.33
CA SER A 287 17.69 1.55 -6.50
C SER A 287 18.64 1.56 -5.29
N GLU A 288 18.49 2.55 -4.41
CA GLU A 288 19.28 2.66 -3.17
C GLU A 288 18.72 1.78 -2.02
N ARG A 289 17.61 1.12 -2.27
CA ARG A 289 17.01 0.23 -1.27
C ARG A 289 18.02 -0.80 -0.76
N THR A 290 18.04 -0.97 0.56
CA THR A 290 18.75 -2.06 1.23
C THR A 290 17.75 -3.03 1.87
N PHE A 291 18.17 -4.30 2.06
CA PHE A 291 17.41 -5.29 2.83
C PHE A 291 17.80 -5.30 4.31
N VAL A 292 18.76 -4.44 4.67
CA VAL A 292 19.17 -4.20 6.05
C VAL A 292 18.52 -2.91 6.52
N PRO A 293 17.73 -2.96 7.61
CA PRO A 293 17.12 -1.77 8.17
C PRO A 293 18.14 -0.78 8.73
N ASN A 294 17.77 0.50 8.78
CA ASN A 294 18.55 1.51 9.47
C ASN A 294 18.62 1.16 10.99
N PRO A 295 19.83 1.03 11.58
CA PRO A 295 19.98 0.62 12.97
C PRO A 295 19.45 1.65 13.96
N GLU A 296 19.46 2.94 13.64
CA GLU A 296 18.90 4.00 14.49
C GLU A 296 17.36 3.91 14.54
N GLU A 297 16.69 3.66 13.40
CA GLU A 297 15.25 3.43 13.35
C GLU A 297 14.84 2.18 14.16
N LEU A 298 15.63 1.10 14.07
CA LEU A 298 15.42 -0.10 14.88
C LEU A 298 15.60 0.18 16.37
N ALA A 299 16.66 0.90 16.75
CA ALA A 299 16.91 1.27 18.15
C ALA A 299 15.80 2.13 18.72
N PHE A 300 15.29 3.09 17.94
CA PHE A 300 14.19 3.96 18.32
C PHE A 300 12.88 3.16 18.50
N THR A 301 12.60 2.26 17.57
CA THR A 301 11.45 1.35 17.66
C THR A 301 11.57 0.41 18.87
N ALA A 302 12.75 -0.17 19.11
CA ALA A 302 12.98 -1.05 20.26
C ALA A 302 12.86 -0.32 21.61
N GLN A 303 13.28 0.95 21.67
CA GLN A 303 13.09 1.76 22.86
C GLN A 303 11.60 1.97 23.16
N TRP A 304 10.81 2.34 22.14
CA TRP A 304 9.36 2.52 22.30
C TRP A 304 8.67 1.23 22.76
N VAL A 305 9.04 0.08 22.21
CA VAL A 305 8.52 -1.23 22.64
C VAL A 305 8.84 -1.50 24.10
N ARG A 306 10.07 -1.28 24.56
CA ARG A 306 10.45 -1.44 25.98
C ARG A 306 9.65 -0.56 26.92
N ASP A 307 9.42 0.68 26.49
CA ASP A 307 8.76 1.69 27.34
C ASP A 307 7.23 1.48 27.41
N HIS A 308 6.61 1.04 26.29
CA HIS A 308 5.16 1.09 26.17
C HIS A 308 4.45 -0.24 25.87
N MET A 309 5.16 -1.35 25.65
CA MET A 309 4.54 -2.65 25.40
C MET A 309 4.88 -3.67 26.47
N THR A 310 3.95 -4.58 26.76
CA THR A 310 4.15 -5.66 27.74
C THR A 310 4.14 -7.03 27.03
N GLY A 311 4.72 -8.03 27.68
CA GLY A 311 4.66 -9.41 27.20
C GLY A 311 5.48 -9.70 25.95
N LEU A 312 6.48 -8.88 25.66
CA LEU A 312 7.41 -9.04 24.54
C LEU A 312 8.84 -9.10 25.07
N GLU A 313 9.69 -9.90 24.41
CA GLU A 313 11.13 -9.80 24.59
C GLU A 313 11.58 -8.40 24.12
N PRO A 314 12.49 -7.74 24.85
CA PRO A 314 12.83 -6.34 24.60
C PRO A 314 13.73 -6.12 23.37
N VAL A 315 14.28 -7.19 22.80
CA VAL A 315 15.16 -7.17 21.63
C VAL A 315 14.48 -7.90 20.49
N PRO A 316 14.38 -7.30 19.30
CA PRO A 316 13.80 -7.98 18.15
C PRO A 316 14.71 -9.13 17.68
N GLU A 317 14.10 -10.25 17.30
CA GLU A 317 14.82 -11.42 16.80
C GLU A 317 14.99 -11.38 15.27
N PHE A 318 13.99 -10.83 14.57
CA PHE A 318 14.01 -10.68 13.12
C PHE A 318 13.73 -9.23 12.73
N THR A 319 14.26 -8.85 11.58
CA THR A 319 14.02 -7.53 10.99
C THR A 319 13.73 -7.66 9.51
N SER A 320 13.06 -6.65 8.95
CA SER A 320 12.80 -6.57 7.51
C SER A 320 12.69 -5.13 7.03
N THR A 321 12.79 -4.92 5.72
CA THR A 321 12.56 -3.63 5.10
C THR A 321 11.45 -3.69 4.06
N CYS A 322 10.83 -2.55 3.80
CA CYS A 322 9.84 -2.39 2.75
C CYS A 322 10.09 -1.05 2.04
N LEU A 323 10.28 -1.10 0.73
CA LEU A 323 10.41 0.12 -0.08
C LEU A 323 9.05 0.74 -0.31
N VAL A 324 8.89 2.01 0.00
CA VAL A 324 7.64 2.76 -0.21
C VAL A 324 7.92 4.03 -1.00
N ALA A 325 7.06 4.33 -1.97
CA ALA A 325 7.01 5.61 -2.64
C ALA A 325 5.84 6.41 -2.09
N LEU A 326 6.09 7.61 -1.60
CA LEU A 326 5.08 8.52 -1.06
C LEU A 326 5.02 9.77 -1.92
N SER A 327 3.82 10.30 -2.15
CA SER A 327 3.72 11.57 -2.85
C SER A 327 4.32 12.69 -2.00
N THR A 328 4.86 13.70 -2.65
CA THR A 328 5.34 14.92 -1.96
C THR A 328 4.21 15.84 -1.50
N ILE A 329 2.96 15.43 -1.72
CA ILE A 329 1.78 16.13 -1.26
C ILE A 329 1.66 16.01 0.26
N PRO A 330 1.18 17.03 0.95
CA PRO A 330 0.72 16.88 2.32
C PRO A 330 -0.24 15.69 2.42
N ASN A 331 -0.08 14.86 3.44
CA ASN A 331 -0.84 13.64 3.73
C ASN A 331 -0.45 12.38 2.93
N LYS A 332 0.60 12.41 2.12
CA LYS A 332 1.15 11.22 1.42
C LYS A 332 0.09 10.43 0.64
N GLU A 333 -0.80 11.14 -0.04
CA GLU A 333 -1.96 10.55 -0.70
C GLU A 333 -1.60 9.67 -1.90
N LEU A 334 -2.55 8.82 -2.31
CA LEU A 334 -2.45 8.03 -3.53
C LEU A 334 -2.49 8.95 -4.75
N ILE A 335 -1.85 8.54 -5.83
CA ILE A 335 -2.01 9.15 -7.15
C ILE A 335 -2.69 8.12 -8.05
N ILE A 336 -3.92 8.42 -8.46
CA ILE A 336 -4.72 7.63 -9.38
C ILE A 336 -5.21 8.58 -10.47
N ASP A 337 -4.58 8.55 -11.63
CA ASP A 337 -4.88 9.54 -12.69
C ASP A 337 -4.54 8.98 -14.07
N PHE A 338 -4.83 9.77 -15.08
CA PHE A 338 -4.28 9.60 -16.41
C PHE A 338 -2.89 10.23 -16.52
N ALA A 339 -2.14 9.87 -17.55
CA ALA A 339 -0.92 10.58 -17.88
C ALA A 339 -1.19 12.09 -18.11
N PRO A 340 -0.18 12.95 -17.91
CA PRO A 340 -0.36 14.39 -18.09
C PRO A 340 -0.82 14.77 -19.50
N ALA A 341 -1.64 15.82 -19.61
CA ALA A 341 -2.27 16.24 -20.86
C ALA A 341 -1.29 16.58 -22.01
N TRP A 342 -0.02 16.84 -21.69
CA TRP A 342 1.02 17.04 -22.72
C TRP A 342 1.58 15.73 -23.30
N VAL A 343 1.25 14.58 -22.71
CA VAL A 343 1.63 13.27 -23.24
C VAL A 343 0.64 12.88 -24.34
N PRO A 344 1.11 12.50 -25.54
CA PRO A 344 0.23 12.01 -26.58
C PRO A 344 -0.64 10.85 -26.09
N ARG A 345 -1.93 10.90 -26.42
CA ARG A 345 -2.92 9.89 -25.99
C ARG A 345 -2.98 9.69 -24.46
N HIS A 346 -2.74 10.74 -23.67
CA HIS A 346 -2.72 10.70 -22.20
C HIS A 346 -3.94 9.99 -21.59
N LYS A 347 -5.14 10.13 -22.19
CA LYS A 347 -6.36 9.45 -21.71
C LYS A 347 -6.38 7.93 -21.94
N ASP A 348 -5.45 7.42 -22.72
CA ASP A 348 -5.26 5.98 -22.97
C ASP A 348 -4.18 5.39 -22.05
N ILE A 349 -3.60 6.19 -21.14
CA ILE A 349 -2.58 5.80 -20.20
C ILE A 349 -3.10 6.11 -18.79
N VAL A 350 -3.51 5.09 -18.07
CA VAL A 350 -3.86 5.22 -16.64
C VAL A 350 -2.65 4.89 -15.78
N LEU A 351 -2.51 5.55 -14.64
CA LEU A 351 -1.44 5.27 -13.72
C LEU A 351 -1.92 5.26 -12.27
N TYR A 352 -1.29 4.40 -11.51
CA TYR A 352 -1.30 4.43 -10.05
C TYR A 352 0.14 4.59 -9.56
N ALA A 353 0.35 5.56 -8.72
CA ALA A 353 1.63 5.80 -8.07
C ALA A 353 1.43 6.21 -6.61
N THR A 354 2.43 5.91 -5.80
CA THR A 354 2.57 6.35 -4.41
C THR A 354 1.51 5.83 -3.42
N GLY A 355 1.81 5.96 -2.13
CA GLY A 355 0.88 5.81 -1.02
C GLY A 355 0.69 4.39 -0.48
N TRP A 356 -0.10 4.31 0.58
CA TRP A 356 -0.36 3.13 1.41
C TRP A 356 -1.53 2.29 0.87
N SER A 357 -1.40 1.69 -0.31
CA SER A 357 -2.53 1.08 -1.04
C SER A 357 -2.84 -0.38 -0.68
N GLY A 358 -2.07 -1.03 0.18
CA GLY A 358 -2.25 -2.46 0.47
C GLY A 358 -3.69 -2.87 0.81
N LYS A 359 -4.40 -2.04 1.57
CA LYS A 359 -5.80 -2.26 1.94
C LYS A 359 -6.81 -2.03 0.81
N PHE A 360 -6.38 -1.39 -0.27
CA PHE A 360 -7.25 -1.06 -1.41
C PHE A 360 -7.00 -1.94 -2.64
N VAL A 361 -6.11 -2.93 -2.57
CA VAL A 361 -5.67 -3.73 -3.71
C VAL A 361 -6.80 -4.20 -4.62
N PRO A 362 -7.89 -4.83 -4.14
CA PRO A 362 -8.94 -5.29 -5.03
C PRO A 362 -9.75 -4.14 -5.65
N LEU A 363 -10.05 -3.09 -4.88
CA LEU A 363 -10.73 -1.88 -5.36
C LEU A 363 -9.86 -1.12 -6.37
N MET A 364 -8.55 -1.05 -6.13
CA MET A 364 -7.61 -0.41 -7.06
C MET A 364 -7.63 -1.09 -8.42
N GLY A 365 -7.65 -2.42 -8.43
CA GLY A 365 -7.80 -3.18 -9.67
C GLY A 365 -9.08 -2.80 -10.43
N ARG A 366 -10.20 -2.64 -9.71
CA ARG A 366 -11.46 -2.21 -10.32
C ARG A 366 -11.37 -0.80 -10.88
N ILE A 367 -10.88 0.17 -10.12
CA ILE A 367 -10.77 1.57 -10.55
C ILE A 367 -9.88 1.71 -11.79
N LEU A 368 -8.69 1.09 -11.76
CA LEU A 368 -7.75 1.17 -12.89
C LEU A 368 -8.31 0.49 -14.15
N SER A 369 -9.03 -0.62 -14.00
CA SER A 369 -9.75 -1.28 -15.09
C SER A 369 -10.84 -0.37 -15.69
N ASP A 370 -11.63 0.30 -14.84
CA ASP A 370 -12.67 1.23 -15.29
C ASP A 370 -12.07 2.43 -16.02
N LEU A 371 -11.03 3.05 -15.46
CA LEU A 371 -10.34 4.17 -16.11
C LEU A 371 -9.74 3.78 -17.46
N ALA A 372 -9.10 2.62 -17.54
CA ALA A 372 -8.49 2.15 -18.79
C ALA A 372 -9.52 1.88 -19.89
N LEU A 373 -10.67 1.30 -19.54
CA LEU A 373 -11.65 0.88 -20.55
C LEU A 373 -12.72 1.94 -20.84
N ASP A 374 -13.20 2.60 -19.77
CA ASP A 374 -14.38 3.48 -19.84
C ASP A 374 -14.02 4.96 -19.72
N GLY A 375 -12.75 5.27 -19.41
CA GLY A 375 -12.27 6.64 -19.16
C GLY A 375 -12.81 7.28 -17.89
N LYS A 376 -13.55 6.55 -17.06
CA LYS A 376 -14.16 6.99 -15.81
C LYS A 376 -14.44 5.81 -14.89
N THR A 377 -14.61 6.08 -13.60
CA THR A 377 -15.07 5.11 -12.60
C THR A 377 -16.24 5.69 -11.79
N SER A 378 -17.03 4.84 -11.16
CA SER A 378 -18.11 5.26 -10.26
C SER A 378 -17.61 5.68 -8.87
N TYR A 379 -16.37 5.40 -8.55
CA TYR A 379 -15.75 5.76 -7.26
C TYR A 379 -15.25 7.19 -7.29
N ASN A 380 -15.36 7.89 -6.16
CA ASN A 380 -14.82 9.24 -6.06
C ASN A 380 -13.31 9.21 -5.89
N ILE A 381 -12.59 9.45 -6.97
CA ILE A 381 -11.13 9.53 -7.01
C ILE A 381 -10.62 10.97 -7.15
N SER A 382 -11.50 11.98 -7.03
CA SER A 382 -11.14 13.39 -7.26
C SER A 382 -10.01 13.88 -6.35
N HIS A 383 -9.89 13.32 -5.14
CA HIS A 383 -8.80 13.60 -4.20
C HIS A 383 -7.46 12.98 -4.62
N PHE A 384 -7.47 11.99 -5.51
CA PHE A 384 -6.30 11.25 -5.99
C PHE A 384 -5.89 11.65 -7.40
N GLN A 385 -6.71 12.44 -8.09
CA GLN A 385 -6.42 13.00 -9.42
C GLN A 385 -5.68 14.32 -9.26
N MET A 386 -4.45 14.33 -9.64
CA MET A 386 -3.51 15.38 -9.25
C MET A 386 -3.20 16.39 -10.34
N GLY A 387 -3.52 16.07 -11.57
CA GLY A 387 -3.23 16.93 -12.71
C GLY A 387 -1.74 17.31 -12.77
N HIS A 388 -1.45 18.54 -13.21
CA HIS A 388 -0.07 19.00 -13.44
C HIS A 388 0.78 19.21 -12.19
N LYS A 389 0.23 19.14 -10.98
CA LYS A 389 0.97 19.49 -9.74
C LYS A 389 2.03 18.45 -9.36
N TYR A 390 1.83 17.19 -9.73
CA TYR A 390 2.66 16.05 -9.30
C TYR A 390 3.44 15.38 -10.42
N PHE A 391 3.19 15.81 -11.63
CA PHE A 391 3.97 15.40 -12.78
C PHE A 391 4.86 16.57 -13.22
N LYS A 392 6.12 16.27 -13.50
CA LYS A 392 7.04 17.21 -14.12
C LYS A 392 7.46 16.68 -15.48
N ARG A 393 7.58 17.59 -16.44
CA ARG A 393 8.18 17.28 -17.74
C ARG A 393 9.70 17.13 -17.58
N ILE A 394 10.28 16.17 -18.24
CA ILE A 394 11.73 16.01 -18.28
C ILE A 394 12.32 17.21 -19.01
N GLY A 395 13.25 17.90 -18.35
CA GLY A 395 13.89 19.12 -18.88
C GLY A 395 13.30 20.45 -18.37
N GLU A 396 12.21 20.42 -17.59
CA GLU A 396 11.71 21.55 -16.80
C GLU A 396 12.07 21.33 -15.32
#